data_4d9222da7581789fcdcdcbfb77593582
#
_entry.id   4d9222da7581789fcdcdcbfb77593582
#
_cell.length_a   1.000
_cell.length_b   1.000
_cell.length_c   1.000
_cell.angle_alpha   90.00
_cell.angle_beta   90.00
_cell.angle_gamma   90.00
#
_symmetry.space_group_name_H-M   'P 1'
#
loop_
_entity.id
_entity.type
_entity.pdbx_description
1 polymer ?
#
loop_
_entity_poly.entity_id
_entity_poly.type
_entity_poly.pdbx_seq_one_letter_code
_entity_poly.pdbx_strand_id
1 'polypeptide(L)'
;MTGSASLILLFTLATSSPGDAATSVGDKAVSTISREPLYAGIVSTAGRLEHQTDAFAAQPKLALLGETRFAAYAQEIETLSDADMKGHLDLKARGTDNDLKCIMMGVSLDLPKKLDAIRAAKSDAELGTALGNMSALLSDNIDVIVTPATADSGLDCVIEFGNR
;
A
#
# COMPACT_ATOMS: atom_id res chain seq x y z
N MET A 1 -41.30 69.95 38.10
CA MET A 1 -41.66 68.61 37.71
C MET A 1 -40.76 68.27 36.52
N THR A 2 -39.61 67.75 36.81
CA THR A 2 -38.48 67.57 35.91
C THR A 2 -38.33 66.10 35.57
N GLY A 3 -38.53 65.76 34.31
CA GLY A 3 -38.31 64.37 33.82
C GLY A 3 -37.00 64.29 33.09
N SER A 4 -36.05 63.60 33.68
CA SER A 4 -34.78 63.27 33.06
C SER A 4 -34.94 62.13 32.08
N ALA A 5 -34.58 62.35 30.85
CA ALA A 5 -34.43 61.29 29.82
C ALA A 5 -33.01 60.74 29.86
N SER A 6 -32.92 59.49 30.24
CA SER A 6 -31.66 58.70 30.21
C SER A 6 -31.48 58.09 28.83
N LEU A 7 -30.43 58.48 28.14
CA LEU A 7 -30.03 57.95 26.86
C LEU A 7 -29.13 56.71 27.09
N ILE A 8 -29.65 55.55 26.77
CA ILE A 8 -28.89 54.32 26.87
C ILE A 8 -28.22 54.06 25.52
N LEU A 9 -26.89 54.18 25.50
CA LEU A 9 -26.04 53.87 24.34
C LEU A 9 -25.79 52.33 24.31
N LEU A 10 -26.42 51.65 23.37
CA LEU A 10 -26.13 50.25 23.15
C LEU A 10 -24.84 50.11 22.33
N PHE A 11 -23.80 49.64 22.98
CA PHE A 11 -22.60 49.14 22.31
C PHE A 11 -22.85 47.68 21.84
N THR A 12 -22.97 47.47 20.53
CA THR A 12 -22.95 46.17 19.95
C THR A 12 -21.49 45.71 19.79
N LEU A 13 -21.05 44.78 20.65
CA LEU A 13 -19.80 44.07 20.46
C LEU A 13 -19.97 43.08 19.31
N ALA A 14 -19.32 43.32 18.21
CA ALA A 14 -19.13 42.33 17.16
C ALA A 14 -18.11 41.28 17.64
N THR A 15 -18.58 40.11 18.02
CA THR A 15 -17.72 38.97 18.28
C THR A 15 -17.30 38.36 16.94
N SER A 16 -16.10 38.68 16.52
CA SER A 16 -15.44 37.95 15.44
C SER A 16 -15.08 36.57 15.95
N SER A 17 -15.79 35.54 15.51
CA SER A 17 -15.37 34.13 15.70
C SER A 17 -14.11 33.88 14.89
N PRO A 18 -13.02 33.35 15.48
CA PRO A 18 -11.92 32.80 14.71
C PRO A 18 -12.47 31.60 13.95
N GLY A 19 -12.47 31.71 12.63
CA GLY A 19 -12.78 30.58 11.77
C GLY A 19 -11.79 29.45 12.07
N ASP A 20 -12.30 28.34 12.59
CA ASP A 20 -11.60 27.08 12.60
C ASP A 20 -11.23 26.75 11.15
N ALA A 21 -9.99 26.98 10.80
CA ALA A 21 -9.39 26.37 9.64
C ALA A 21 -9.31 24.87 9.96
N ALA A 22 -10.40 24.16 9.71
CA ALA A 22 -10.37 22.72 9.61
C ALA A 22 -9.34 22.38 8.52
N THR A 23 -8.15 21.99 8.97
CA THR A 23 -7.17 21.31 8.14
C THR A 23 -7.87 20.05 7.68
N SER A 24 -8.47 20.10 6.49
CA SER A 24 -8.88 18.89 5.78
C SER A 24 -7.60 18.07 5.60
N VAL A 25 -7.43 17.04 6.40
CA VAL A 25 -6.55 15.91 6.06
C VAL A 25 -7.12 15.44 4.72
N GLY A 26 -6.44 15.85 3.63
CA GLY A 26 -6.91 15.55 2.30
C GLY A 26 -7.07 14.05 2.18
N ASP A 27 -8.30 13.60 1.95
CA ASP A 27 -8.56 12.24 1.49
C ASP A 27 -7.67 12.03 0.27
N LYS A 28 -6.63 11.22 0.44
CA LYS A 28 -5.70 10.90 -0.63
C LYS A 28 -6.53 10.22 -1.71
N ALA A 29 -6.74 10.92 -2.82
CA ALA A 29 -7.62 10.44 -3.88
C ALA A 29 -7.13 9.06 -4.35
N VAL A 30 -8.02 8.08 -4.32
CA VAL A 30 -7.74 6.73 -4.82
C VAL A 30 -7.35 6.84 -6.30
N SER A 31 -6.23 6.25 -6.65
CA SER A 31 -5.70 6.28 -8.02
C SER A 31 -6.71 5.75 -9.02
N THR A 32 -6.83 6.39 -10.17
CA THR A 32 -7.67 5.91 -11.28
C THR A 32 -7.13 4.59 -11.84
N ILE A 33 -5.81 4.39 -11.78
CA ILE A 33 -5.14 3.18 -12.28
C ILE A 33 -5.57 1.93 -11.51
N SER A 34 -5.83 2.05 -10.19
CA SER A 34 -6.31 0.95 -9.36
C SER A 34 -7.65 0.38 -9.81
N ARG A 35 -8.39 1.09 -10.69
CA ARG A 35 -9.67 0.67 -11.25
C ARG A 35 -9.51 -0.06 -12.59
N GLU A 36 -8.34 -0.01 -13.20
CA GLU A 36 -8.09 -0.72 -14.45
C GLU A 36 -7.99 -2.23 -14.18
N PRO A 37 -8.49 -3.09 -15.09
CA PRO A 37 -8.62 -4.54 -14.82
C PRO A 37 -7.33 -5.22 -14.34
N LEU A 38 -6.16 -4.88 -14.92
CA LEU A 38 -4.88 -5.45 -14.52
C LEU A 38 -4.55 -5.10 -13.07
N TYR A 39 -4.57 -3.81 -12.72
CA TYR A 39 -4.20 -3.31 -11.40
C TYR A 39 -5.22 -3.65 -10.33
N ALA A 40 -6.52 -3.60 -10.67
CA ALA A 40 -7.57 -4.09 -9.78
C ALA A 40 -7.40 -5.58 -9.46
N GLY A 41 -6.97 -6.38 -10.44
CA GLY A 41 -6.65 -7.80 -10.26
C GLY A 41 -5.46 -8.01 -9.34
N ILE A 42 -4.38 -7.22 -9.49
CA ILE A 42 -3.20 -7.25 -8.62
C ILE A 42 -3.62 -6.91 -7.17
N VAL A 43 -4.30 -5.79 -6.96
CA VAL A 43 -4.78 -5.35 -5.62
C VAL A 43 -5.64 -6.42 -4.96
N SER A 44 -6.60 -7.00 -5.70
CA SER A 44 -7.47 -8.05 -5.18
C SER A 44 -6.69 -9.32 -4.81
N THR A 45 -5.74 -9.72 -5.64
CA THR A 45 -4.92 -10.92 -5.40
C THR A 45 -3.97 -10.70 -4.22
N ALA A 46 -3.30 -9.55 -4.15
CA ALA A 46 -2.43 -9.19 -3.05
C ALA A 46 -3.18 -9.18 -1.71
N GLY A 47 -4.37 -8.56 -1.65
CA GLY A 47 -5.17 -8.52 -0.42
C GLY A 47 -5.63 -9.91 0.04
N ARG A 48 -6.00 -10.80 -0.86
CA ARG A 48 -6.34 -12.18 -0.51
C ARG A 48 -5.12 -12.96 0.00
N LEU A 49 -3.97 -12.78 -0.63
CA LEU A 49 -2.71 -13.41 -0.21
C LEU A 49 -2.20 -12.84 1.10
N GLU A 50 -2.34 -11.53 1.36
CA GLU A 50 -2.05 -10.89 2.64
C GLU A 50 -2.85 -11.56 3.77
N HIS A 51 -4.18 -11.65 3.63
CA HIS A 51 -5.03 -12.33 4.62
C HIS A 51 -4.63 -13.78 4.86
N GLN A 52 -4.24 -14.50 3.80
CA GLN A 52 -3.78 -15.89 3.93
C GLN A 52 -2.42 -15.96 4.64
N THR A 53 -1.51 -15.03 4.34
CA THR A 53 -0.20 -14.91 5.00
C THR A 53 -0.36 -14.63 6.49
N ASP A 54 -1.25 -13.71 6.86
CA ASP A 54 -1.56 -13.38 8.25
C ASP A 54 -2.15 -14.57 9.00
N ALA A 55 -3.03 -15.34 8.36
CA ALA A 55 -3.56 -16.56 8.94
C ALA A 55 -2.47 -17.62 9.21
N PHE A 56 -1.47 -17.73 8.32
CA PHE A 56 -0.30 -18.58 8.56
C PHE A 56 0.60 -18.02 9.66
N ALA A 57 0.81 -16.71 9.69
CA ALA A 57 1.64 -16.03 10.67
C ALA A 57 1.04 -16.05 12.10
N ALA A 58 -0.27 -16.14 12.22
CA ALA A 58 -0.95 -16.20 13.54
C ALA A 58 -0.54 -17.43 14.35
N GLN A 59 -0.24 -18.55 13.69
CA GLN A 59 0.24 -19.78 14.33
C GLN A 59 1.28 -20.47 13.42
N PRO A 60 2.50 -19.91 13.33
CA PRO A 60 3.50 -20.42 12.42
C PRO A 60 3.96 -21.81 12.86
N LYS A 61 3.88 -22.77 11.95
CA LYS A 61 4.33 -24.16 12.14
C LYS A 61 5.11 -24.60 10.92
N LEU A 62 6.33 -25.10 11.10
CA LEU A 62 7.15 -25.60 10.00
C LEU A 62 6.44 -26.67 9.16
N ALA A 63 5.53 -27.44 9.77
CA ALA A 63 4.73 -28.44 9.07
C ALA A 63 3.91 -27.83 7.91
N LEU A 64 3.56 -26.54 8.00
CA LEU A 64 2.88 -25.79 6.93
C LEU A 64 3.60 -25.95 5.57
N LEU A 65 4.94 -25.93 5.58
CA LEU A 65 5.73 -25.96 4.35
C LEU A 65 5.53 -27.24 3.54
N GLY A 66 5.08 -28.33 4.18
CA GLY A 66 4.75 -29.61 3.53
C GLY A 66 3.29 -29.75 3.09
N GLU A 67 2.44 -28.78 3.36
CA GLU A 67 1.02 -28.86 3.10
C GLU A 67 0.66 -28.42 1.68
N THR A 68 -0.36 -29.05 1.08
CA THR A 68 -0.86 -28.70 -0.26
C THR A 68 -1.33 -27.23 -0.33
N ARG A 69 -1.92 -26.70 0.76
CA ARG A 69 -2.36 -25.31 0.81
C ARG A 69 -1.19 -24.33 0.71
N PHE A 70 0.00 -24.67 1.25
CA PHE A 70 1.19 -23.84 1.10
C PHE A 70 1.72 -23.90 -0.34
N ALA A 71 1.70 -25.07 -0.98
CA ALA A 71 2.09 -25.18 -2.38
C ALA A 71 1.21 -24.34 -3.30
N ALA A 72 -0.11 -24.33 -3.09
CA ALA A 72 -1.04 -23.49 -3.82
C ALA A 72 -0.77 -21.98 -3.56
N TYR A 73 -0.58 -21.58 -2.30
CA TYR A 73 -0.21 -20.23 -1.92
C TYR A 73 1.09 -19.77 -2.62
N ALA A 74 2.11 -20.63 -2.63
CA ALA A 74 3.38 -20.33 -3.27
C ALA A 74 3.22 -20.06 -4.76
N GLN A 75 2.42 -20.86 -5.45
CA GLN A 75 2.13 -20.65 -6.87
C GLN A 75 1.37 -19.34 -7.13
N GLU A 76 0.47 -18.96 -6.23
CA GLU A 76 -0.25 -17.69 -6.35
C GLU A 76 0.64 -16.48 -6.11
N ILE A 77 1.64 -16.56 -5.20
CA ILE A 77 2.68 -15.53 -5.03
C ILE A 77 3.49 -15.37 -6.32
N GLU A 78 3.90 -16.46 -6.96
CA GLU A 78 4.62 -16.43 -8.24
C GLU A 78 3.75 -15.80 -9.35
N THR A 79 2.46 -16.14 -9.40
CA THR A 79 1.50 -15.53 -10.34
C THR A 79 1.31 -14.04 -10.10
N LEU A 80 1.27 -13.59 -8.84
CA LEU A 80 1.21 -12.18 -8.49
C LEU A 80 2.47 -11.44 -8.92
N SER A 81 3.66 -12.03 -8.70
CA SER A 81 4.94 -11.49 -9.17
C SER A 81 4.92 -11.23 -10.69
N ASP A 82 4.42 -12.21 -11.47
CA ASP A 82 4.27 -12.05 -12.92
C ASP A 82 3.27 -10.94 -13.30
N ALA A 83 2.20 -10.78 -12.53
CA ALA A 83 1.21 -9.73 -12.76
C ALA A 83 1.78 -8.33 -12.46
N ASP A 84 2.57 -8.17 -11.39
CA ASP A 84 3.28 -6.93 -11.07
C ASP A 84 4.30 -6.58 -12.16
N MET A 85 5.05 -7.56 -12.68
CA MET A 85 5.96 -7.34 -13.81
C MET A 85 5.20 -6.90 -15.07
N LYS A 86 4.02 -7.45 -15.35
CA LYS A 86 3.17 -6.99 -16.45
C LYS A 86 2.71 -5.55 -16.24
N GLY A 87 2.33 -5.19 -15.00
CA GLY A 87 1.98 -3.82 -14.63
C GLY A 87 3.14 -2.86 -14.85
N HIS A 88 4.34 -3.22 -14.42
CA HIS A 88 5.56 -2.46 -14.71
C HIS A 88 5.73 -2.20 -16.22
N LEU A 89 5.65 -3.25 -17.04
CA LEU A 89 5.85 -3.14 -18.49
C LEU A 89 4.76 -2.30 -19.16
N ASP A 90 3.51 -2.41 -18.71
CA ASP A 90 2.39 -1.61 -19.19
C ASP A 90 2.60 -0.11 -18.90
N LEU A 91 2.95 0.25 -17.65
CA LEU A 91 3.24 1.64 -17.28
C LEU A 91 4.45 2.20 -18.03
N LYS A 92 5.50 1.39 -18.20
CA LYS A 92 6.67 1.77 -18.98
C LYS A 92 6.30 2.08 -20.42
N ALA A 93 5.45 1.26 -21.04
CA ALA A 93 4.98 1.46 -22.42
C ALA A 93 4.13 2.72 -22.58
N ARG A 94 3.32 3.05 -21.55
CA ARG A 94 2.50 4.28 -21.55
C ARG A 94 3.32 5.54 -21.31
N GLY A 95 4.51 5.45 -20.73
CA GLY A 95 5.32 6.59 -20.31
C GLY A 95 4.65 7.41 -19.19
N THR A 96 3.79 6.78 -18.40
CA THR A 96 3.06 7.39 -17.28
C THR A 96 3.45 6.76 -15.95
N ASP A 97 3.07 7.43 -14.84
CA ASP A 97 3.24 6.93 -13.47
C ASP A 97 4.68 6.47 -13.17
N ASN A 98 5.61 7.36 -13.37
CA ASN A 98 7.05 7.14 -13.39
C ASN A 98 7.59 6.30 -12.24
N ASP A 99 7.27 6.66 -10.99
CA ASP A 99 7.77 5.94 -9.82
C ASP A 99 7.01 4.63 -9.61
N LEU A 100 5.71 4.58 -9.88
CA LEU A 100 4.92 3.37 -9.73
C LEU A 100 5.45 2.22 -10.59
N LYS A 101 5.85 2.48 -11.84
CA LYS A 101 6.43 1.43 -12.71
C LYS A 101 7.66 0.78 -12.09
N CYS A 102 8.52 1.59 -11.45
CA CYS A 102 9.74 1.09 -10.82
C CYS A 102 9.44 0.33 -9.53
N ILE A 103 8.48 0.81 -8.75
CA ILE A 103 8.03 0.14 -7.52
C ILE A 103 7.42 -1.22 -7.85
N MET A 104 6.54 -1.31 -8.84
CA MET A 104 5.95 -2.59 -9.27
C MET A 104 6.99 -3.59 -9.74
N MET A 105 8.04 -3.14 -10.46
CA MET A 105 9.17 -4.02 -10.78
C MET A 105 9.89 -4.49 -9.51
N GLY A 106 10.15 -3.60 -8.56
CA GLY A 106 10.75 -3.96 -7.26
C GLY A 106 9.94 -5.02 -6.53
N VAL A 107 8.63 -4.83 -6.41
CA VAL A 107 7.71 -5.79 -5.78
C VAL A 107 7.73 -7.14 -6.49
N SER A 108 7.66 -7.14 -7.85
CA SER A 108 7.69 -8.38 -8.62
C SER A 108 8.95 -9.20 -8.37
N LEU A 109 10.11 -8.55 -8.19
CA LEU A 109 11.39 -9.21 -7.90
C LEU A 109 11.51 -9.64 -6.44
N ASP A 110 10.84 -8.97 -5.52
CA ASP A 110 10.96 -9.25 -4.08
C ASP A 110 9.97 -10.32 -3.59
N LEU A 111 8.81 -10.48 -4.24
CA LEU A 111 7.84 -11.54 -3.90
C LEU A 111 8.47 -12.94 -3.91
N PRO A 112 9.19 -13.39 -4.96
CA PRO A 112 9.87 -14.68 -4.96
C PRO A 112 10.94 -14.79 -3.87
N LYS A 113 11.72 -13.73 -3.62
CA LYS A 113 12.75 -13.73 -2.55
C LYS A 113 12.13 -13.90 -1.17
N LYS A 114 11.00 -13.23 -0.88
CA LYS A 114 10.26 -13.41 0.37
C LYS A 114 9.70 -14.83 0.48
N LEU A 115 9.20 -15.39 -0.61
CA LEU A 115 8.74 -16.79 -0.65
C LEU A 115 9.88 -17.77 -0.38
N ASP A 116 11.06 -17.53 -0.93
CA ASP A 116 12.24 -18.35 -0.66
C ASP A 116 12.70 -18.26 0.79
N ALA A 117 12.59 -17.07 1.41
CA ALA A 117 12.85 -16.91 2.84
C ALA A 117 11.87 -17.71 3.71
N ILE A 118 10.58 -17.78 3.33
CA ILE A 118 9.58 -18.64 4.00
C ILE A 118 9.98 -20.11 3.86
N ARG A 119 10.33 -20.57 2.64
CA ARG A 119 10.74 -21.96 2.37
C ARG A 119 12.04 -22.33 3.11
N ALA A 120 12.93 -21.37 3.35
CA ALA A 120 14.21 -21.58 4.00
C ALA A 120 14.15 -21.61 5.53
N ALA A 121 13.03 -21.23 6.16
CA ALA A 121 12.87 -21.19 7.61
C ALA A 121 13.18 -22.54 8.28
N LYS A 122 13.90 -22.52 9.40
CA LYS A 122 14.34 -23.69 10.15
C LYS A 122 13.63 -23.83 11.51
N SER A 123 12.85 -22.83 11.90
CA SER A 123 12.07 -22.81 13.13
C SER A 123 10.73 -22.12 12.93
N ASP A 124 9.75 -22.42 13.81
CA ASP A 124 8.46 -21.74 13.81
C ASP A 124 8.62 -20.22 13.94
N ALA A 125 9.63 -19.77 14.72
CA ALA A 125 9.92 -18.35 14.91
C ALA A 125 10.46 -17.68 13.62
N GLU A 126 11.40 -18.33 12.92
CA GLU A 126 11.90 -17.84 11.62
C GLU A 126 10.79 -17.82 10.58
N LEU A 127 9.95 -18.86 10.54
CA LEU A 127 8.78 -18.91 9.67
C LEU A 127 7.83 -17.75 9.94
N GLY A 128 7.52 -17.46 11.22
CA GLY A 128 6.67 -16.35 11.61
C GLY A 128 7.25 -15.00 11.15
N THR A 129 8.55 -14.79 11.31
CA THR A 129 9.24 -13.57 10.84
C THR A 129 9.17 -13.45 9.30
N ALA A 130 9.43 -14.54 8.58
CA ALA A 130 9.40 -14.53 7.12
C ALA A 130 7.97 -14.28 6.57
N LEU A 131 6.95 -14.87 7.19
CA LEU A 131 5.55 -14.62 6.87
C LEU A 131 5.16 -13.16 7.15
N GLY A 132 5.58 -12.58 8.28
CA GLY A 132 5.34 -11.16 8.58
C GLY A 132 5.97 -10.22 7.53
N ASN A 133 7.18 -10.55 7.07
CA ASN A 133 7.84 -9.79 6.00
C ASN A 133 7.13 -9.92 4.65
N MET A 134 6.52 -11.06 4.36
CA MET A 134 5.70 -11.24 3.15
C MET A 134 4.38 -10.46 3.26
N SER A 135 3.71 -10.50 4.41
CA SER A 135 2.48 -9.74 4.66
C SER A 135 2.72 -8.24 4.45
N ALA A 136 3.79 -7.70 5.01
CA ALA A 136 4.17 -6.30 4.82
C ALA A 136 4.37 -5.95 3.32
N LEU A 137 5.08 -6.80 2.56
CA LEU A 137 5.28 -6.57 1.12
C LEU A 137 3.96 -6.61 0.33
N LEU A 138 3.04 -7.50 0.70
CA LEU A 138 1.71 -7.59 0.05
C LEU A 138 0.86 -6.34 0.37
N SER A 139 0.91 -5.83 1.59
CA SER A 139 0.27 -4.57 1.98
C SER A 139 0.85 -3.39 1.20
N ASP A 140 2.19 -3.29 1.13
CA ASP A 140 2.87 -2.25 0.34
C ASP A 140 2.47 -2.30 -1.14
N ASN A 141 2.33 -3.51 -1.72
CA ASN A 141 1.91 -3.68 -3.11
C ASN A 141 0.51 -3.11 -3.37
N ILE A 142 -0.41 -3.30 -2.43
CA ILE A 142 -1.75 -2.70 -2.50
C ILE A 142 -1.66 -1.18 -2.43
N ASP A 143 -0.96 -0.67 -1.43
CA ASP A 143 -0.89 0.76 -1.13
C ASP A 143 -0.29 1.57 -2.27
N VAL A 144 0.78 1.08 -2.91
CA VAL A 144 1.44 1.80 -4.01
C VAL A 144 0.58 1.88 -5.26
N ILE A 145 -0.37 0.96 -5.47
CA ILE A 145 -1.31 0.99 -6.60
C ILE A 145 -2.52 1.87 -6.27
N VAL A 146 -3.05 1.75 -5.05
CA VAL A 146 -4.25 2.48 -4.62
C VAL A 146 -3.94 3.96 -4.37
N THR A 147 -2.79 4.26 -3.79
CA THR A 147 -2.32 5.62 -3.48
C THR A 147 -0.88 5.84 -3.97
N PRO A 148 -0.64 5.82 -5.27
CA PRO A 148 0.71 5.95 -5.82
C PRO A 148 1.38 7.25 -5.39
N ALA A 149 2.69 7.22 -5.29
CA ALA A 149 3.48 8.42 -5.10
C ALA A 149 3.25 9.38 -6.28
N THR A 150 3.02 10.65 -5.98
CA THR A 150 2.80 11.70 -7.00
C THR A 150 4.10 12.30 -7.51
N ALA A 151 5.23 11.96 -6.89
CA ALA A 151 6.54 12.43 -7.30
C ALA A 151 7.03 11.65 -8.51
N ASP A 152 7.49 12.39 -9.51
CA ASP A 152 8.29 11.85 -10.61
C ASP A 152 9.75 12.09 -10.26
N SER A 153 10.43 11.04 -9.79
CA SER A 153 11.86 11.13 -9.46
C SER A 153 12.75 11.21 -10.71
N GLY A 154 12.19 11.02 -11.90
CA GLY A 154 12.95 10.90 -13.15
C GLY A 154 13.84 9.67 -13.20
N LEU A 155 13.71 8.74 -12.28
CA LEU A 155 14.44 7.48 -12.27
C LEU A 155 13.96 6.61 -13.44
N ASP A 156 14.84 6.35 -14.35
CA ASP A 156 14.62 5.35 -15.39
C ASP A 156 14.85 3.97 -14.75
N CYS A 157 13.89 3.35 -14.12
CA CYS A 157 13.89 2.01 -13.50
C CYS A 157 15.16 1.13 -13.78
N VAL A 158 16.28 1.77 -14.02
CA VAL A 158 17.59 1.16 -14.12
C VAL A 158 17.98 0.83 -12.70
N ILE A 159 17.76 -0.39 -12.38
CA ILE A 159 17.89 -0.96 -11.08
C ILE A 159 19.28 -0.70 -10.55
N GLU A 160 19.34 0.12 -9.56
CA GLU A 160 20.41 0.07 -8.57
C GLU A 160 20.18 -1.06 -7.53
N PHE A 161 19.32 -2.02 -7.84
CA PHE A 161 19.28 -3.29 -7.10
C PHE A 161 20.42 -4.13 -7.62
N GLY A 162 21.61 -3.87 -7.06
CA GLY A 162 22.88 -4.43 -7.44
C GLY A 162 22.79 -5.77 -8.15
N ASN A 163 23.43 -5.84 -9.30
CA ASN A 163 23.80 -7.10 -9.94
C ASN A 163 24.38 -8.03 -8.88
N ARG A 164 23.61 -9.03 -8.44
CA ARG A 164 24.11 -10.17 -7.70
C ARG A 164 23.87 -11.41 -8.49
#